data_d08b1e83af3f076f6de9227a70f21f85
#
_entry.id   d08b1e83af3f076f6de9227a70f21f85
#
_cell.length_a   1.000
_cell.length_b   1.000
_cell.length_c   1.000
_cell.angle_alpha   90.00
_cell.angle_beta   90.00
_cell.angle_gamma   90.00
#
_symmetry.space_group_name_H-M   'P 1'
#
loop_
_entity.id
_entity.type
_entity.pdbx_description
1 polymer ?
#
loop_
_entity_poly.entity_id
_entity_poly.type
_entity_poly.pdbx_seq_one_letter_code
_entity_poly.pdbx_strand_id
1 'polypeptide(L)'
;MKRLWISSMEEQAIKDGFASLKDGSCYDSLYQSALCRAKADWLVGINASRLFSVLYKQNLKVGRVQTPTLAMIVDRNQKIKEFTKEKYYMAHIKFDDMDAVTEHFQKKEDADRVAADCMERMCEVEKDDVKEKTVRPPKLYDLTTLQREANRMFGYTAQQTLDAVQEMYEQKLVTYPRTDSQYLTDEMEESTETLIQMLLGKMPYAEGLEYQPDVSKVLNSKKVSDHHAIIPTVEVAKADIGKLKERNCKILYLISARVLTATAGPYIYESHKSVSYTHLRAHETGRNL
;
A
#
# COMPACT_ATOMS: atom_id res chain seq x y z
N MET A 1 34.49 17.34 7.93
CA MET A 1 34.06 16.03 7.36
C MET A 1 32.88 16.31 6.44
N LYS A 2 32.82 15.72 5.23
CA LYS A 2 31.71 15.91 4.29
C LYS A 2 30.81 14.70 4.31
N ARG A 3 29.49 14.87 4.02
CA ARG A 3 28.48 13.82 4.03
C ARG A 3 27.96 13.56 2.61
N LEU A 4 27.99 12.28 2.22
CA LEU A 4 27.34 11.75 1.04
C LEU A 4 25.92 11.33 1.38
N TRP A 5 24.96 11.69 0.51
CA TRP A 5 23.55 11.26 0.61
C TRP A 5 23.09 10.78 -0.76
N ILE A 6 22.71 9.52 -0.85
CA ILE A 6 22.24 8.90 -2.10
C ILE A 6 21.02 7.99 -1.82
N SER A 7 20.10 7.90 -2.76
CA SER A 7 18.90 7.06 -2.68
C SER A 7 18.95 5.84 -3.60
N SER A 8 19.94 5.81 -4.52
CA SER A 8 20.16 4.72 -5.46
C SER A 8 21.64 4.35 -5.51
N MET A 9 21.95 3.10 -5.86
CA MET A 9 23.31 2.62 -6.09
C MET A 9 23.73 2.70 -7.56
N GLU A 10 22.97 3.37 -8.40
CA GLU A 10 23.32 3.63 -9.79
C GLU A 10 24.56 4.51 -9.90
N GLU A 11 25.35 4.29 -10.95
CA GLU A 11 26.59 5.01 -11.17
C GLU A 11 26.40 6.53 -11.24
N GLN A 12 25.33 6.98 -11.91
CA GLN A 12 25.02 8.41 -12.03
C GLN A 12 24.62 8.99 -10.68
N ALA A 13 23.74 8.33 -9.90
CA ALA A 13 23.35 8.78 -8.58
C ALA A 13 24.53 8.91 -7.60
N ILE A 14 25.52 8.02 -7.71
CA ILE A 14 26.75 8.07 -6.92
C ILE A 14 27.60 9.28 -7.36
N LYS A 15 27.79 9.50 -8.67
CA LYS A 15 28.55 10.66 -9.18
C LYS A 15 27.93 11.98 -8.74
N ASP A 16 26.62 12.12 -8.88
CA ASP A 16 25.87 13.31 -8.48
C ASP A 16 25.94 13.54 -6.97
N GLY A 17 25.83 12.46 -6.19
CA GLY A 17 26.02 12.50 -4.74
C GLY A 17 27.41 13.01 -4.32
N PHE A 18 28.47 12.56 -5.00
CA PHE A 18 29.82 13.08 -4.76
C PHE A 18 30.00 14.52 -5.21
N ALA A 19 29.35 14.95 -6.29
CA ALA A 19 29.36 16.34 -6.74
C ALA A 19 28.60 17.27 -5.77
N SER A 20 27.60 16.76 -5.05
CA SER A 20 26.74 17.54 -4.14
C SER A 20 27.04 17.33 -2.64
N LEU A 21 28.27 16.93 -2.30
CA LEU A 21 28.69 16.70 -0.90
C LEU A 21 28.50 17.95 -0.03
N LYS A 22 27.74 17.77 1.07
CA LYS A 22 27.52 18.84 2.07
C LYS A 22 28.47 18.73 3.23
N ASP A 23 28.71 19.83 3.91
CA ASP A 23 29.53 19.83 5.12
C ASP A 23 28.83 19.05 6.23
N GLY A 24 29.62 18.30 7.02
CA GLY A 24 29.09 17.47 8.10
C GLY A 24 28.38 18.27 9.19
N SER A 25 28.80 19.52 9.42
CA SER A 25 28.18 20.41 10.41
C SER A 25 26.72 20.75 10.11
N CYS A 26 26.29 20.67 8.85
CA CYS A 26 24.89 20.83 8.48
C CYS A 26 23.99 19.73 9.08
N TYR A 27 24.57 18.65 9.57
CA TYR A 27 23.86 17.47 10.09
C TYR A 27 24.01 17.27 11.61
N ASP A 28 24.62 18.24 12.32
CA ASP A 28 24.85 18.13 13.77
C ASP A 28 23.55 18.00 14.55
N SER A 29 22.53 18.77 14.23
CA SER A 29 21.20 18.66 14.85
C SER A 29 20.55 17.30 14.61
N LEU A 30 20.68 16.75 13.41
CA LEU A 30 20.16 15.41 13.07
C LEU A 30 20.93 14.33 13.86
N TYR A 31 22.24 14.46 13.98
CA TYR A 31 23.06 13.55 14.78
C TYR A 31 22.66 13.59 16.26
N GLN A 32 22.49 14.77 16.85
CA GLN A 32 22.07 14.92 18.24
C GLN A 32 20.67 14.33 18.47
N SER A 33 19.75 14.54 17.56
CA SER A 33 18.42 13.90 17.61
C SER A 33 18.50 12.36 17.61
N ALA A 34 19.30 11.80 16.70
CA ALA A 34 19.52 10.35 16.63
C ALA A 34 20.18 9.81 17.90
N LEU A 35 21.17 10.51 18.45
CA LEU A 35 21.85 10.16 19.69
C LEU A 35 20.91 10.20 20.91
N CYS A 36 20.10 11.26 21.03
CA CYS A 36 19.10 11.38 22.08
C CYS A 36 18.10 10.21 22.02
N ARG A 37 17.59 9.90 20.82
CA ARG A 37 16.69 8.76 20.63
C ARG A 37 17.34 7.44 21.04
N ALA A 38 18.57 7.18 20.59
CA ALA A 38 19.29 5.97 20.93
C ALA A 38 19.51 5.80 22.43
N LYS A 39 19.91 6.89 23.12
CA LYS A 39 20.08 6.92 24.56
C LYS A 39 18.77 6.69 25.32
N ALA A 40 17.68 7.35 24.90
CA ALA A 40 16.36 7.19 25.50
C ALA A 40 15.84 5.76 25.34
N ASP A 41 15.94 5.20 24.15
CA ASP A 41 15.55 3.81 23.85
C ASP A 41 16.35 2.82 24.72
N TRP A 42 17.64 3.04 24.86
CA TRP A 42 18.51 2.19 25.69
C TRP A 42 18.16 2.30 27.18
N LEU A 43 18.05 3.50 27.72
CA LEU A 43 17.74 3.73 29.15
C LEU A 43 16.38 3.16 29.54
N VAL A 44 15.34 3.46 28.77
CA VAL A 44 13.98 2.96 29.05
C VAL A 44 13.93 1.44 28.83
N GLY A 45 14.45 0.97 27.70
CA GLY A 45 14.40 -0.44 27.34
C GLY A 45 15.10 -1.35 28.34
N ILE A 46 16.34 -1.00 28.75
CA ILE A 46 17.12 -1.85 29.68
C ILE A 46 16.54 -1.81 31.09
N ASN A 47 16.21 -0.63 31.62
CA ASN A 47 15.72 -0.51 32.99
C ASN A 47 14.32 -1.16 33.16
N ALA A 48 13.40 -0.89 32.23
CA ALA A 48 12.07 -1.50 32.28
C ALA A 48 12.12 -3.01 32.06
N SER A 49 12.93 -3.49 31.09
CA SER A 49 13.09 -4.94 30.88
C SER A 49 13.63 -5.65 32.12
N ARG A 50 14.64 -5.07 32.77
CA ARG A 50 15.21 -5.66 34.04
C ARG A 50 14.18 -5.62 35.16
N LEU A 51 13.50 -4.47 35.38
CA LEU A 51 12.49 -4.33 36.41
C LEU A 51 11.39 -5.39 36.26
N PHE A 52 10.76 -5.45 35.08
CA PHE A 52 9.67 -6.41 34.87
C PHE A 52 10.14 -7.85 34.87
N SER A 53 11.37 -8.16 34.40
CA SER A 53 11.91 -9.50 34.44
C SER A 53 12.14 -9.95 35.87
N VAL A 54 12.59 -9.08 36.77
CA VAL A 54 12.76 -9.37 38.20
C VAL A 54 11.41 -9.52 38.89
N LEU A 55 10.47 -8.58 38.68
CA LEU A 55 9.16 -8.62 39.32
C LEU A 55 8.34 -9.86 38.96
N TYR A 56 8.37 -10.25 37.69
CA TYR A 56 7.59 -11.38 37.18
C TYR A 56 8.38 -12.69 37.07
N LYS A 57 9.67 -12.68 37.46
CA LYS A 57 10.58 -13.85 37.35
C LYS A 57 10.59 -14.51 35.99
N GLN A 58 10.46 -13.69 34.92
CA GLN A 58 10.43 -14.11 33.52
C GLN A 58 11.27 -13.15 32.69
N ASN A 59 11.82 -13.62 31.59
CA ASN A 59 12.53 -12.73 30.64
C ASN A 59 11.55 -11.89 29.86
N LEU A 60 11.24 -10.69 30.34
CA LEU A 60 10.33 -9.74 29.71
C LEU A 60 11.12 -8.61 29.04
N LYS A 61 10.88 -8.43 27.76
CA LYS A 61 11.51 -7.37 26.96
C LYS A 61 10.55 -6.20 26.80
N VAL A 62 11.03 -5.02 27.15
CA VAL A 62 10.30 -3.75 26.96
C VAL A 62 11.01 -2.94 25.89
N GLY A 63 10.27 -2.36 24.99
CA GLY A 63 10.82 -1.51 23.93
C GLY A 63 9.78 -0.56 23.35
N ARG A 64 10.28 0.55 22.84
CA ARG A 64 9.50 1.67 22.32
C ARG A 64 8.49 1.29 21.22
N VAL A 65 8.79 0.30 20.42
CA VAL A 65 7.91 -0.17 19.33
C VAL A 65 7.18 -1.44 19.73
N GLN A 66 7.91 -2.43 20.22
CA GLN A 66 7.33 -3.76 20.51
C GLN A 66 6.26 -3.73 21.60
N THR A 67 6.44 -2.95 22.68
CA THR A 67 5.49 -2.90 23.79
C THR A 67 4.17 -2.24 23.40
N PRO A 68 4.12 -1.05 22.77
CA PRO A 68 2.88 -0.50 22.28
C PRO A 68 2.18 -1.37 21.22
N THR A 69 2.95 -2.00 20.34
CA THR A 69 2.39 -2.93 19.34
C THR A 69 1.72 -4.12 20.02
N LEU A 70 2.37 -4.71 21.03
CA LEU A 70 1.78 -5.79 21.82
C LEU A 70 0.50 -5.34 22.54
N ALA A 71 0.49 -4.14 23.14
CA ALA A 71 -0.70 -3.58 23.78
C ALA A 71 -1.87 -3.46 22.80
N MET A 72 -1.65 -2.93 21.60
CA MET A 72 -2.68 -2.86 20.55
C MET A 72 -3.23 -4.24 20.16
N ILE A 73 -2.38 -5.26 20.09
CA ILE A 73 -2.79 -6.64 19.78
C ILE A 73 -3.64 -7.20 20.93
N VAL A 74 -3.22 -6.97 22.18
CA VAL A 74 -3.95 -7.43 23.39
C VAL A 74 -5.33 -6.76 23.45
N ASP A 75 -5.41 -5.45 23.27
CA ASP A 75 -6.68 -4.70 23.25
C ASP A 75 -7.62 -5.23 22.16
N ARG A 76 -7.08 -5.47 20.97
CA ARG A 76 -7.86 -6.05 19.86
C ARG A 76 -8.38 -7.45 20.21
N ASN A 77 -7.51 -8.28 20.77
CA ASN A 77 -7.88 -9.64 21.19
C ASN A 77 -8.96 -9.62 22.28
N GLN A 78 -8.87 -8.70 23.22
CA GLN A 78 -9.90 -8.52 24.25
C GLN A 78 -11.24 -8.11 23.64
N LYS A 79 -11.27 -7.13 22.75
CA LYS A 79 -12.49 -6.74 22.01
C LYS A 79 -13.11 -7.90 21.23
N ILE A 80 -12.30 -8.79 20.68
CA ILE A 80 -12.78 -9.99 20.01
C ILE A 80 -13.40 -11.00 20.99
N LYS A 81 -12.80 -11.17 22.18
CA LYS A 81 -13.33 -12.08 23.22
C LYS A 81 -14.63 -11.55 23.85
N GLU A 82 -14.74 -10.26 24.00
CA GLU A 82 -15.91 -9.57 24.58
C GLU A 82 -17.01 -9.32 23.53
N PHE A 83 -16.76 -9.66 22.28
CA PHE A 83 -17.69 -9.41 21.18
C PHE A 83 -18.97 -10.24 21.35
N THR A 84 -20.08 -9.55 21.55
CA THR A 84 -21.41 -10.15 21.60
C THR A 84 -21.98 -10.24 20.19
N LYS A 85 -22.30 -11.45 19.76
CA LYS A 85 -22.88 -11.67 18.43
C LYS A 85 -24.34 -11.25 18.43
N GLU A 86 -24.66 -10.26 17.60
CA GLU A 86 -26.04 -9.89 17.29
C GLU A 86 -26.44 -10.48 15.95
N LYS A 87 -27.61 -11.11 15.91
CA LYS A 87 -28.18 -11.64 14.67
C LYS A 87 -29.05 -10.57 14.04
N TYR A 88 -28.89 -10.38 12.76
CA TYR A 88 -29.78 -9.59 11.92
C TYR A 88 -30.10 -10.41 10.66
N TYR A 89 -31.13 -10.04 9.97
CA TYR A 89 -31.61 -10.71 8.78
C TYR A 89 -31.74 -9.71 7.65
N MET A 90 -31.45 -10.12 6.44
CA MET A 90 -31.61 -9.33 5.23
C MET A 90 -32.21 -10.22 4.15
N ALA A 91 -33.08 -9.67 3.32
CA ALA A 91 -33.49 -10.31 2.09
C ALA A 91 -32.52 -9.95 0.97
N HIS A 92 -32.00 -10.97 0.30
CA HIS A 92 -31.19 -10.85 -0.90
C HIS A 92 -32.03 -11.30 -2.10
N ILE A 93 -32.15 -10.46 -3.11
CA ILE A 93 -32.85 -10.75 -4.34
C ILE A 93 -31.87 -10.61 -5.48
N LYS A 94 -31.80 -11.63 -6.33
CA LYS A 94 -30.95 -11.64 -7.51
C LYS A 94 -31.82 -11.47 -8.75
N PHE A 95 -31.45 -10.52 -9.58
CA PHE A 95 -32.02 -10.28 -10.89
C PHE A 95 -30.89 -10.39 -11.91
N ASP A 96 -30.86 -11.40 -12.73
CA ASP A 96 -29.80 -11.62 -13.70
C ASP A 96 -28.42 -11.28 -13.13
N ASP A 97 -27.86 -10.11 -13.47
CA ASP A 97 -26.55 -9.62 -13.00
C ASP A 97 -26.65 -8.59 -11.85
N MET A 98 -27.85 -8.30 -11.32
CA MET A 98 -28.04 -7.34 -10.24
C MET A 98 -28.36 -8.03 -8.91
N ASP A 99 -27.75 -7.53 -7.83
CA ASP A 99 -28.05 -7.93 -6.46
C ASP A 99 -28.77 -6.77 -5.73
N ALA A 100 -29.98 -7.03 -5.24
CA ALA A 100 -30.70 -6.11 -4.35
C ALA A 100 -30.69 -6.67 -2.92
N VAL A 101 -30.43 -5.77 -1.96
CA VAL A 101 -30.34 -6.14 -0.53
C VAL A 101 -31.18 -5.18 0.29
N THR A 102 -31.96 -5.71 1.23
CA THR A 102 -32.73 -4.89 2.17
C THR A 102 -31.84 -4.30 3.28
N GLU A 103 -32.40 -3.39 4.05
CA GLU A 103 -31.85 -3.00 5.35
C GLU A 103 -31.92 -4.19 6.35
N HIS A 104 -31.25 -4.03 7.48
CA HIS A 104 -31.19 -5.06 8.51
C HIS A 104 -32.50 -5.17 9.27
N PHE A 105 -33.08 -6.37 9.32
CA PHE A 105 -34.22 -6.71 10.15
C PHE A 105 -33.76 -7.40 11.44
N GLN A 106 -34.40 -7.08 12.55
CA GLN A 106 -34.15 -7.74 13.83
C GLN A 106 -34.82 -9.12 13.90
N LYS A 107 -35.90 -9.31 13.16
CA LYS A 107 -36.67 -10.58 13.11
C LYS A 107 -36.56 -11.24 11.73
N LYS A 108 -36.45 -12.55 11.76
CA LYS A 108 -36.35 -13.34 10.52
C LYS A 108 -37.64 -13.24 9.70
N GLU A 109 -38.79 -13.23 10.39
CA GLU A 109 -40.10 -13.19 9.76
C GLU A 109 -40.31 -11.95 8.88
N ASP A 110 -39.70 -10.80 9.27
CA ASP A 110 -39.81 -9.58 8.49
C ASP A 110 -38.98 -9.68 7.20
N ALA A 111 -37.79 -10.26 7.27
CA ALA A 111 -36.97 -10.51 6.08
C ALA A 111 -37.61 -11.54 5.15
N ASP A 112 -38.18 -12.64 5.71
CA ASP A 112 -38.85 -13.69 4.95
C ASP A 112 -40.11 -13.13 4.24
N ARG A 113 -40.87 -12.23 4.89
CA ARG A 113 -42.02 -11.55 4.29
C ARG A 113 -41.62 -10.73 3.08
N VAL A 114 -40.60 -9.91 3.22
CA VAL A 114 -40.08 -9.07 2.10
C VAL A 114 -39.55 -9.95 0.97
N ALA A 115 -38.83 -11.01 1.29
CA ALA A 115 -38.34 -11.96 0.29
C ALA A 115 -39.51 -12.63 -0.48
N ALA A 116 -40.57 -13.07 0.22
CA ALA A 116 -41.75 -13.66 -0.40
C ALA A 116 -42.52 -12.66 -1.26
N ASP A 117 -42.70 -11.43 -0.79
CA ASP A 117 -43.36 -10.36 -1.55
C ASP A 117 -42.62 -10.01 -2.85
N CYS A 118 -41.31 -10.22 -2.91
CA CYS A 118 -40.51 -9.95 -4.08
C CYS A 118 -40.43 -11.13 -5.09
N MET A 119 -40.69 -12.35 -4.67
CA MET A 119 -40.53 -13.54 -5.53
C MET A 119 -41.59 -13.66 -6.66
N GLU A 120 -42.76 -13.05 -6.52
CA GLU A 120 -43.86 -13.18 -7.47
C GLU A 120 -44.26 -11.89 -8.17
N ARG A 121 -43.53 -10.80 -7.93
CA ARG A 121 -43.85 -9.47 -8.48
C ARG A 121 -42.73 -8.95 -9.39
N MET A 122 -43.14 -8.30 -10.47
CA MET A 122 -42.22 -7.49 -11.27
C MET A 122 -41.77 -6.30 -10.42
N CYS A 123 -40.45 -6.13 -10.31
CA CYS A 123 -39.88 -4.96 -9.66
C CYS A 123 -39.95 -3.78 -10.61
N GLU A 124 -40.61 -2.70 -10.19
CA GLU A 124 -40.60 -1.44 -10.91
C GLU A 124 -39.54 -0.52 -10.28
N VAL A 125 -38.64 -0.03 -11.13
CA VAL A 125 -37.58 0.89 -10.67
C VAL A 125 -38.21 2.27 -10.51
N GLU A 126 -38.33 2.75 -9.28
CA GLU A 126 -38.87 4.07 -8.96
C GLU A 126 -37.83 5.17 -9.27
N LYS A 127 -36.58 4.89 -9.00
CA LYS A 127 -35.49 5.85 -9.18
C LYS A 127 -34.21 5.13 -9.54
N ASP A 128 -33.56 5.63 -10.59
CA ASP A 128 -32.20 5.26 -10.94
C ASP A 128 -31.28 6.49 -10.81
N ASP A 129 -30.33 6.43 -9.90
CA ASP A 129 -29.37 7.50 -9.57
C ASP A 129 -28.03 7.11 -10.18
N VAL A 130 -27.79 7.54 -11.42
CA VAL A 130 -26.54 7.29 -12.14
C VAL A 130 -25.51 8.32 -11.75
N LYS A 131 -24.35 7.86 -11.25
CA LYS A 131 -23.24 8.74 -10.88
C LYS A 131 -21.94 8.24 -11.48
N GLU A 132 -21.29 9.13 -12.22
CA GLU A 132 -19.91 8.88 -12.60
C GLU A 132 -19.02 8.90 -11.37
N LYS A 133 -18.25 7.86 -11.19
CA LYS A 133 -17.25 7.74 -10.12
C LYS A 133 -15.86 7.66 -10.71
N THR A 134 -14.96 8.41 -10.12
CA THR A 134 -13.56 8.48 -10.51
C THR A 134 -12.69 7.88 -9.42
N VAL A 135 -11.94 6.84 -9.75
CA VAL A 135 -10.90 6.27 -8.88
C VAL A 135 -9.55 6.80 -9.32
N ARG A 136 -8.89 7.52 -8.43
CA ARG A 136 -7.55 8.04 -8.70
C ARG A 136 -6.52 6.92 -8.71
N PRO A 137 -5.48 7.03 -9.55
CA PRO A 137 -4.36 6.10 -9.50
C PRO A 137 -3.74 6.00 -8.11
N PRO A 138 -3.25 4.82 -7.71
CA PRO A 138 -2.54 4.67 -6.44
C PRO A 138 -1.22 5.42 -6.49
N LYS A 139 -0.70 5.81 -5.32
CA LYS A 139 0.64 6.38 -5.20
C LYS A 139 1.72 5.31 -5.38
N LEU A 140 2.97 5.74 -5.57
CA LEU A 140 4.12 4.84 -5.55
C LEU A 140 4.26 4.13 -4.19
N TYR A 141 5.13 3.13 -4.12
CA TYR A 141 5.36 2.38 -2.90
C TYR A 141 6.34 3.07 -1.95
N ASP A 142 5.91 3.22 -0.69
CA ASP A 142 6.80 3.14 0.47
C ASP A 142 6.97 1.68 0.90
N LEU A 143 7.85 1.43 1.86
CA LEU A 143 8.07 0.06 2.35
C LEU A 143 6.81 -0.57 2.94
N THR A 144 6.06 0.17 3.74
CA THR A 144 4.87 -0.35 4.44
C THR A 144 3.76 -0.74 3.46
N THR A 145 3.51 0.11 2.47
CA THR A 145 2.48 -0.16 1.45
C THR A 145 2.86 -1.34 0.58
N LEU A 146 4.15 -1.44 0.20
CA LEU A 146 4.67 -2.58 -0.54
C LEU A 146 4.53 -3.90 0.25
N GLN A 147 4.89 -3.89 1.54
CA GLN A 147 4.76 -5.07 2.41
C GLN A 147 3.29 -5.52 2.54
N ARG A 148 2.36 -4.57 2.71
CA ARG A 148 0.92 -4.88 2.81
C ARG A 148 0.39 -5.50 1.52
N GLU A 149 0.78 -4.98 0.38
CA GLU A 149 0.30 -5.47 -0.91
C GLU A 149 0.94 -6.81 -1.29
N ALA A 150 2.23 -6.99 -1.04
CA ALA A 150 2.92 -8.26 -1.21
C ALA A 150 2.33 -9.37 -0.31
N ASN A 151 1.93 -9.02 0.92
CA ASN A 151 1.23 -9.95 1.79
C ASN A 151 -0.15 -10.32 1.23
N ARG A 152 -0.92 -9.33 0.78
CA ARG A 152 -2.26 -9.55 0.21
C ARG A 152 -2.24 -10.42 -1.06
N MET A 153 -1.26 -10.20 -1.94
CA MET A 153 -1.18 -10.87 -3.24
C MET A 153 -0.46 -12.21 -3.18
N PHE A 154 0.59 -12.31 -2.37
CA PHE A 154 1.50 -13.45 -2.39
C PHE A 154 1.66 -14.14 -1.02
N GLY A 155 1.04 -13.62 0.04
CA GLY A 155 1.19 -14.15 1.39
C GLY A 155 2.56 -13.91 2.03
N TYR A 156 3.39 -13.04 1.47
CA TYR A 156 4.73 -12.77 2.01
C TYR A 156 4.65 -11.99 3.33
N THR A 157 5.50 -12.35 4.27
CA THR A 157 5.67 -11.56 5.50
C THR A 157 6.36 -10.24 5.22
N ALA A 158 6.22 -9.27 6.13
CA ALA A 158 6.91 -8.00 6.03
C ALA A 158 8.43 -8.16 5.91
N GLN A 159 9.02 -9.11 6.67
CA GLN A 159 10.45 -9.41 6.62
C GLN A 159 10.84 -10.00 5.25
N GLN A 160 10.09 -10.98 4.74
CA GLN A 160 10.38 -11.59 3.44
C GLN A 160 10.32 -10.56 2.29
N THR A 161 9.40 -9.60 2.37
CA THR A 161 9.31 -8.52 1.39
C THR A 161 10.52 -7.58 1.51
N LEU A 162 10.88 -7.18 2.73
CA LEU A 162 12.05 -6.33 2.95
C LEU A 162 13.34 -6.99 2.47
N ASP A 163 13.55 -8.27 2.77
CA ASP A 163 14.75 -9.02 2.37
C ASP A 163 14.87 -9.08 0.84
N ALA A 164 13.73 -9.31 0.13
CA ALA A 164 13.70 -9.34 -1.31
C ALA A 164 14.07 -7.98 -1.93
N VAL A 165 13.50 -6.89 -1.40
CA VAL A 165 13.78 -5.54 -1.90
C VAL A 165 15.21 -5.13 -1.57
N GLN A 166 15.72 -5.49 -0.38
CA GLN A 166 17.10 -5.22 0.02
C GLN A 166 18.10 -5.93 -0.91
N GLU A 167 17.86 -7.22 -1.21
CA GLU A 167 18.69 -7.99 -2.16
C GLU A 167 18.68 -7.35 -3.56
N MET A 168 17.52 -6.91 -4.04
CA MET A 168 17.42 -6.22 -5.34
C MET A 168 18.06 -4.83 -5.31
N TYR A 169 17.99 -4.11 -4.20
CA TYR A 169 18.71 -2.84 -4.04
C TYR A 169 20.24 -3.03 -4.13
N GLU A 170 20.78 -4.03 -3.49
CA GLU A 170 22.20 -4.37 -3.55
C GLU A 170 22.64 -4.80 -4.97
N GLN A 171 21.71 -5.37 -5.75
CA GLN A 171 21.87 -5.66 -7.17
C GLN A 171 21.60 -4.45 -8.07
N LYS A 172 21.31 -3.29 -7.53
CA LYS A 172 21.00 -2.05 -8.25
C LYS A 172 19.71 -2.07 -9.07
N LEU A 173 18.81 -3.02 -8.82
CA LEU A 173 17.56 -3.17 -9.57
C LEU A 173 16.42 -2.30 -9.08
N VAL A 174 16.46 -1.90 -7.81
CA VAL A 174 15.46 -1.01 -7.20
C VAL A 174 16.14 0.06 -6.34
N THR A 175 15.42 1.11 -6.01
CA THR A 175 15.89 2.18 -5.12
C THR A 175 15.85 1.75 -3.65
N TYR A 176 16.31 2.59 -2.73
CA TYR A 176 16.47 2.27 -1.31
C TYR A 176 15.14 1.84 -0.67
N PRO A 177 15.11 0.66 -0.01
CA PRO A 177 13.84 0.06 0.44
C PRO A 177 13.24 0.71 1.68
N ARG A 178 14.06 1.30 2.58
CA ARG A 178 13.55 1.85 3.85
C ARG A 178 13.18 3.31 3.67
N THR A 179 12.08 3.56 2.99
CA THR A 179 11.49 4.87 2.78
C THR A 179 10.05 4.92 3.26
N ASP A 180 9.62 6.06 3.72
CA ASP A 180 8.24 6.40 4.05
C ASP A 180 7.58 7.29 2.98
N SER A 181 8.35 7.71 1.98
CA SER A 181 7.85 8.51 0.88
C SER A 181 7.17 7.64 -0.21
N GLN A 182 6.07 8.17 -0.74
CA GLN A 182 5.33 7.62 -1.89
C GLN A 182 5.47 8.52 -3.13
N TYR A 183 6.46 9.43 -3.12
CA TYR A 183 6.71 10.41 -4.16
C TYR A 183 8.17 10.40 -4.60
N LEU A 184 8.41 10.94 -5.78
CA LEU A 184 9.73 11.23 -6.33
C LEU A 184 10.03 12.72 -6.18
N THR A 185 11.30 13.10 -6.33
CA THR A 185 11.68 14.52 -6.41
C THR A 185 11.38 15.07 -7.79
N ASP A 186 11.15 16.39 -7.87
CA ASP A 186 10.81 17.05 -9.13
C ASP A 186 11.95 16.93 -10.17
N GLU A 187 13.20 16.79 -9.70
CA GLU A 187 14.39 16.57 -10.55
C GLU A 187 14.41 15.20 -11.25
N MET A 188 13.55 14.26 -10.81
CA MET A 188 13.49 12.90 -11.37
C MET A 188 12.51 12.77 -12.56
N GLU A 189 11.95 13.85 -13.07
CA GLU A 189 10.94 13.82 -14.14
C GLU A 189 11.45 13.06 -15.38
N GLU A 190 12.53 13.53 -15.99
CA GLU A 190 13.12 12.96 -17.19
C GLU A 190 13.58 11.50 -17.00
N SER A 191 14.19 11.21 -15.84
CA SER A 191 14.64 9.85 -15.53
C SER A 191 13.47 8.89 -15.33
N THR A 192 12.35 9.39 -14.78
CA THR A 192 11.13 8.60 -14.60
C THR A 192 10.43 8.32 -15.93
N GLU A 193 10.40 9.27 -16.84
CA GLU A 193 9.89 9.04 -18.21
C GLU A 193 10.69 7.96 -18.94
N THR A 194 12.01 8.06 -18.88
CA THR A 194 12.92 7.04 -19.44
C THR A 194 12.68 5.66 -18.82
N LEU A 195 12.51 5.61 -17.49
CA LEU A 195 12.19 4.39 -16.77
C LEU A 195 10.86 3.77 -17.25
N ILE A 196 9.82 4.58 -17.42
CA ILE A 196 8.50 4.12 -17.89
C ILE A 196 8.61 3.51 -19.29
N GLN A 197 9.29 4.17 -20.21
CA GLN A 197 9.49 3.63 -21.57
C GLN A 197 10.22 2.29 -21.54
N MET A 198 11.23 2.16 -20.71
CA MET A 198 11.95 0.90 -20.50
C MET A 198 11.03 -0.19 -19.94
N LEU A 199 10.19 0.14 -18.95
CA LEU A 199 9.25 -0.81 -18.35
C LEU A 199 8.19 -1.29 -19.35
N LEU A 200 7.67 -0.41 -20.19
CA LEU A 200 6.71 -0.76 -21.24
C LEU A 200 7.30 -1.76 -22.24
N GLY A 201 8.59 -1.63 -22.57
CA GLY A 201 9.27 -2.56 -23.48
C GLY A 201 9.77 -3.86 -22.83
N LYS A 202 9.94 -3.88 -21.51
CA LYS A 202 10.57 -5.02 -20.80
C LYS A 202 9.57 -5.90 -20.05
N MET A 203 8.46 -5.33 -19.55
CA MET A 203 7.53 -6.06 -18.70
C MET A 203 6.49 -6.83 -19.54
N PRO A 204 6.34 -8.16 -19.34
CA PRO A 204 5.44 -8.97 -20.18
C PRO A 204 3.98 -8.54 -20.12
N TYR A 205 3.54 -8.02 -18.97
CA TYR A 205 2.16 -7.53 -18.78
C TYR A 205 1.92 -6.13 -19.36
N ALA A 206 2.95 -5.46 -19.87
CA ALA A 206 2.83 -4.14 -20.47
C ALA A 206 2.73 -4.19 -21.99
N GLU A 207 2.85 -5.37 -22.61
CA GLU A 207 2.72 -5.56 -24.04
C GLU A 207 1.32 -5.15 -24.53
N GLY A 208 1.28 -4.24 -25.51
CA GLY A 208 0.02 -3.74 -26.08
C GLY A 208 -0.72 -2.71 -25.24
N LEU A 209 -0.13 -2.22 -24.13
CA LEU A 209 -0.73 -1.13 -23.37
C LEU A 209 -0.60 0.19 -24.13
N GLU A 210 -1.74 0.76 -24.50
CA GLU A 210 -1.83 2.13 -25.01
C GLU A 210 -2.16 3.05 -23.82
N TYR A 211 -1.14 3.72 -23.28
CA TYR A 211 -1.39 4.72 -22.27
C TYR A 211 -0.37 5.86 -22.35
N GLN A 212 -0.82 7.07 -21.98
CA GLN A 212 0.07 8.23 -21.88
C GLN A 212 0.40 8.47 -20.41
N PRO A 213 1.66 8.28 -20.01
CA PRO A 213 2.07 8.50 -18.62
C PRO A 213 2.03 9.99 -18.27
N ASP A 214 1.53 10.29 -17.08
CA ASP A 214 1.60 11.61 -16.48
C ASP A 214 2.49 11.56 -15.23
N VAL A 215 3.77 11.81 -15.45
CA VAL A 215 4.80 11.72 -14.40
C VAL A 215 4.58 12.78 -13.31
N SER A 216 3.95 13.91 -13.63
CA SER A 216 3.70 14.98 -12.66
C SER A 216 2.89 14.50 -11.43
N LYS A 217 2.08 13.45 -11.57
CA LYS A 217 1.29 12.87 -10.48
C LYS A 217 2.12 12.24 -9.36
N VAL A 218 3.32 11.79 -9.68
CA VAL A 218 4.21 11.10 -8.74
C VAL A 218 5.34 12.00 -8.25
N LEU A 219 5.49 13.20 -8.78
CA LEU A 219 6.52 14.17 -8.39
C LEU A 219 6.01 15.04 -7.24
N ASN A 220 6.77 15.16 -6.17
CA ASN A 220 6.55 16.12 -5.10
C ASN A 220 7.74 16.14 -4.15
N SER A 221 8.73 16.98 -4.42
CA SER A 221 9.94 17.13 -3.59
C SER A 221 9.64 17.48 -2.14
N LYS A 222 8.54 18.19 -1.85
CA LYS A 222 8.16 18.57 -0.48
C LYS A 222 7.70 17.37 0.37
N LYS A 223 7.31 16.25 -0.27
CA LYS A 223 6.86 15.02 0.38
C LYS A 223 7.93 13.92 0.34
N VAL A 224 9.11 14.23 -0.11
CA VAL A 224 10.29 13.37 -0.02
C VAL A 224 11.14 13.87 1.13
N SER A 225 11.35 13.00 2.13
CA SER A 225 12.19 13.30 3.29
C SER A 225 13.65 12.95 2.99
N ASP A 226 14.10 11.80 3.46
CA ASP A 226 15.46 11.31 3.28
C ASP A 226 15.64 10.54 1.98
N HIS A 227 14.60 9.78 1.59
CA HIS A 227 14.59 8.93 0.40
C HIS A 227 13.23 9.05 -0.31
N HIS A 228 13.27 9.00 -1.64
CA HIS A 228 12.06 8.94 -2.45
C HIS A 228 11.42 7.53 -2.43
N ALA A 229 10.27 7.39 -3.09
CA ALA A 229 9.54 6.12 -3.22
C ALA A 229 10.40 4.97 -3.80
N ILE A 230 9.98 3.74 -3.53
CA ILE A 230 10.61 2.54 -4.09
C ILE A 230 10.16 2.40 -5.55
N ILE A 231 11.12 2.49 -6.47
CA ILE A 231 10.92 2.29 -7.91
C ILE A 231 12.02 1.37 -8.47
N PRO A 232 11.80 0.73 -9.64
CA PRO A 232 12.88 0.06 -10.35
C PRO A 232 13.92 1.07 -10.84
N THR A 233 15.10 0.61 -11.15
CA THR A 233 16.16 1.39 -11.80
C THR A 233 16.26 1.01 -13.27
N VAL A 234 16.95 1.82 -14.05
CA VAL A 234 17.23 1.52 -15.46
C VAL A 234 18.11 0.26 -15.66
N GLU A 235 18.80 -0.19 -14.62
CA GLU A 235 19.60 -1.41 -14.64
C GLU A 235 18.74 -2.68 -14.85
N VAL A 236 17.43 -2.61 -14.56
CA VAL A 236 16.47 -3.68 -14.87
C VAL A 236 16.47 -4.02 -16.37
N ALA A 237 16.76 -3.05 -17.26
CA ALA A 237 16.86 -3.30 -18.70
C ALA A 237 17.94 -4.34 -19.05
N LYS A 238 19.06 -4.33 -18.32
CA LYS A 238 20.21 -5.21 -18.51
C LYS A 238 20.07 -6.54 -17.76
N ALA A 239 19.20 -6.56 -16.75
CA ALA A 239 19.03 -7.73 -15.89
C ALA A 239 18.27 -8.87 -16.62
N ASP A 240 18.71 -10.10 -16.38
CA ASP A 240 17.97 -11.30 -16.74
C ASP A 240 16.97 -11.61 -15.61
N ILE A 241 15.73 -11.09 -15.75
CA ILE A 241 14.68 -11.26 -14.75
C ILE A 241 14.38 -12.74 -14.48
N GLY A 242 14.55 -13.61 -15.48
CA GLY A 242 14.33 -15.05 -15.35
C GLY A 242 15.32 -15.76 -14.39
N LYS A 243 16.47 -15.14 -14.11
CA LYS A 243 17.46 -15.66 -13.16
C LYS A 243 17.24 -15.19 -11.72
N LEU A 244 16.32 -14.25 -11.49
CA LEU A 244 15.97 -13.83 -10.14
C LEU A 244 15.23 -14.95 -9.41
N LYS A 245 15.38 -14.96 -8.07
CA LYS A 245 14.53 -15.80 -7.22
C LYS A 245 13.05 -15.45 -7.47
N GLU A 246 12.18 -16.43 -7.51
CA GLU A 246 10.75 -16.25 -7.76
C GLU A 246 10.13 -15.11 -6.94
N ARG A 247 10.48 -15.03 -5.67
CA ARG A 247 10.02 -13.96 -4.77
C ARG A 247 10.48 -12.58 -5.25
N ASN A 248 11.74 -12.44 -5.62
CA ASN A 248 12.31 -11.17 -6.09
C ASN A 248 11.67 -10.75 -7.41
N CYS A 249 11.45 -11.70 -8.32
CA CYS A 249 10.75 -11.47 -9.58
C CYS A 249 9.33 -10.94 -9.35
N LYS A 250 8.54 -11.61 -8.49
CA LYS A 250 7.18 -11.17 -8.15
C LYS A 250 7.14 -9.76 -7.53
N ILE A 251 8.07 -9.46 -6.62
CA ILE A 251 8.17 -8.13 -6.01
C ILE A 251 8.61 -7.09 -7.04
N LEU A 252 9.56 -7.39 -7.92
CA LEU A 252 9.97 -6.48 -8.99
C LEU A 252 8.81 -6.16 -9.93
N TYR A 253 8.04 -7.17 -10.34
CA TYR A 253 6.85 -6.96 -11.17
C TYR A 253 5.81 -6.10 -10.46
N LEU A 254 5.60 -6.30 -9.16
CA LEU A 254 4.67 -5.50 -8.37
C LEU A 254 5.09 -4.02 -8.31
N ILE A 255 6.39 -3.75 -8.07
CA ILE A 255 6.93 -2.40 -8.04
C ILE A 255 6.83 -1.74 -9.42
N SER A 256 7.18 -2.47 -10.48
CA SER A 256 7.12 -1.96 -11.86
C SER A 256 5.70 -1.64 -12.31
N ALA A 257 4.75 -2.53 -12.02
CA ALA A 257 3.33 -2.32 -12.31
C ALA A 257 2.78 -1.09 -11.54
N ARG A 258 3.27 -0.86 -10.32
CA ARG A 258 2.89 0.33 -9.54
C ARG A 258 3.37 1.62 -10.17
N VAL A 259 4.56 1.67 -10.75
CA VAL A 259 5.05 2.86 -11.47
C VAL A 259 4.13 3.17 -12.64
N LEU A 260 3.80 2.16 -13.45
CA LEU A 260 2.91 2.33 -14.59
C LEU A 260 1.50 2.77 -14.16
N THR A 261 0.92 2.15 -13.14
CA THR A 261 -0.41 2.51 -12.66
C THR A 261 -0.46 3.86 -11.96
N ALA A 262 0.59 4.26 -11.25
CA ALA A 262 0.64 5.55 -10.55
C ALA A 262 0.69 6.74 -11.49
N THR A 263 1.25 6.55 -12.68
CA THR A 263 1.35 7.57 -13.74
C THR A 263 0.21 7.50 -14.76
N ALA A 264 -0.70 6.52 -14.63
CA ALA A 264 -1.84 6.35 -15.52
C ALA A 264 -2.96 7.39 -15.28
N GLY A 265 -3.93 7.41 -16.17
CA GLY A 265 -5.18 8.15 -16.00
C GLY A 265 -6.05 7.61 -14.86
N PRO A 266 -7.03 8.37 -14.39
CA PRO A 266 -7.99 7.86 -13.44
C PRO A 266 -8.90 6.81 -14.10
N TYR A 267 -9.33 5.83 -13.30
CA TYR A 267 -10.37 4.90 -13.71
C TYR A 267 -11.73 5.54 -13.48
N ILE A 268 -12.51 5.68 -14.54
CA ILE A 268 -13.84 6.30 -14.51
C ILE A 268 -14.87 5.20 -14.78
N TYR A 269 -15.90 5.13 -13.94
CA TYR A 269 -17.01 4.20 -14.12
C TYR A 269 -18.33 4.81 -13.68
N GLU A 270 -19.40 4.37 -14.28
CA GLU A 270 -20.74 4.72 -13.85
C GLU A 270 -21.20 3.81 -12.72
N SER A 271 -21.71 4.40 -11.67
CA SER A 271 -22.32 3.70 -10.53
C SER A 271 -23.82 3.96 -10.57
N HIS A 272 -24.57 2.91 -10.85
CA HIS A 272 -26.01 2.92 -10.78
C HIS A 272 -26.49 2.57 -9.39
N LYS A 273 -27.42 3.35 -8.87
CA LYS A 273 -28.10 3.08 -7.61
C LYS A 273 -29.59 3.18 -7.84
N SER A 274 -30.23 2.02 -8.02
CA SER A 274 -31.64 1.95 -8.27
C SER A 274 -32.42 1.65 -6.97
N VAL A 275 -33.56 2.28 -6.81
CA VAL A 275 -34.52 2.03 -5.73
C VAL A 275 -35.77 1.46 -6.35
N SER A 276 -36.17 0.26 -5.93
CA SER A 276 -37.40 -0.36 -6.40
C SER A 276 -38.56 -0.12 -5.43
N TYR A 277 -39.76 -0.30 -5.90
CA TYR A 277 -41.02 -0.09 -5.18
C TYR A 277 -41.19 -0.94 -3.91
N THR A 278 -40.35 -1.94 -3.72
CA THR A 278 -40.39 -2.86 -2.58
C THR A 278 -39.48 -2.43 -1.43
N HIS A 279 -38.97 -1.20 -1.38
CA HIS A 279 -37.98 -0.68 -0.44
C HIS A 279 -36.62 -1.42 -0.49
N LEU A 280 -36.34 -2.13 -1.58
CA LEU A 280 -35.03 -2.77 -1.80
C LEU A 280 -34.05 -1.80 -2.44
N ARG A 281 -32.80 -1.82 -1.99
CA ARG A 281 -31.70 -1.07 -2.60
C ARG A 281 -30.83 -2.04 -3.38
N ALA A 282 -30.77 -1.86 -4.71
CA ALA A 282 -29.82 -2.54 -5.57
C ALA A 282 -28.48 -1.78 -5.55
N HIS A 283 -27.38 -2.49 -5.32
CA HIS A 283 -26.04 -1.99 -5.50
C HIS A 283 -25.39 -2.74 -6.65
N GLU A 284 -25.28 -2.11 -7.79
CA GLU A 284 -24.43 -2.61 -8.85
C GLU A 284 -23.00 -2.10 -8.68
N THR A 285 -22.04 -3.02 -8.73
CA THR A 285 -20.66 -2.71 -9.06
C THR A 285 -20.54 -2.86 -10.57
N GLY A 286 -20.62 -1.74 -11.29
CA GLY A 286 -20.52 -1.72 -12.75
C GLY A 286 -19.29 -2.50 -13.22
N ARG A 287 -19.52 -3.47 -14.09
CA ARG A 287 -18.49 -4.08 -14.92
C ARG A 287 -18.27 -3.18 -16.13
N ASN A 288 -17.01 -3.04 -16.45
CA ASN A 288 -16.45 -2.31 -17.57
C ASN A 288 -17.27 -2.42 -18.87
N LEU A 289 -17.48 -1.28 -19.49
CA LEU A 289 -17.55 -1.15 -20.94
C LEU A 289 -16.15 -0.85 -21.47
#